data_d314eb9a4665171415b7dd3b79407884
#
_entry.id   d314eb9a4665171415b7dd3b79407884
#
_cell.length_a   1.000
_cell.length_b   1.000
_cell.length_c   1.000
_cell.angle_alpha   90.00
_cell.angle_beta   90.00
_cell.angle_gamma   90.00
#
_symmetry.space_group_name_H-M   'P 1'
#
loop_
_entity.id
_entity.type
_entity.pdbx_description
1 polymer ?
#
loop_
_entity_poly.entity_id
_entity_poly.type
_entity_poly.pdbx_seq_one_letter_code
_entity_poly.pdbx_strand_id
1 'polypeptide(L)'
;HPSVRRQRQMCIRDRFMAWIQLFHRSGWNSVIVADVEDQARTIRAMYSRMARRHPVEICSVQFCNFEGSSKNKMLVDRDCVVSIGSMQKPDSLRSGDMKMAHLSEVGLWKKTKERKPEDVIQTILGSVPREPFTVVVLESTAKGIGNFFHDTWCEAVDGRSAYTPLFVAWYEIDIYYKPFVSERQKTEFVHSMTRDELARFHAGATLEGLNWYREKRREYSTDWQMCSEFPSTAEEAFQTTGRPAHDPLYVRQLRPYTREPLYVGELVADATCGPEVLQNIRFVPTPTGDFYVWKLPDTSRRIADRYVVALDIGGRNPNADYSVISVIDRAAMIDGGVEECIATYRFHLDQDLTVWRAVQVAEWFCHALLAVEANSLDPKGQEGDHTLTILDTIKEHYDNLFSRTDPVQIREGRPKRYGFHTNAASKTDLVTQMTKRLREILYIERDKRALDEIEWYELKPDGSYGAVEGKHDDIYMSRAIALKVSQLMELPVELRTNTTYSDVSVVFTEATM
;
A
#
# COMPACT_ATOMS: atom_id res chain seq x y z
N HIS A 1 -20.54 -20.79 5.67
CA HIS A 1 -21.02 -19.65 4.89
C HIS A 1 -20.37 -18.36 5.41
N PRO A 2 -19.80 -17.47 4.57
CA PRO A 2 -19.16 -16.23 5.02
C PRO A 2 -20.07 -15.38 5.91
N SER A 3 -21.37 -15.41 5.66
CA SER A 3 -22.39 -14.74 6.49
C SER A 3 -22.45 -15.20 7.95
N VAL A 4 -22.09 -16.45 8.24
CA VAL A 4 -22.12 -17.00 9.61
C VAL A 4 -20.95 -16.50 10.45
N ARG A 5 -19.76 -16.33 9.84
CA ARG A 5 -18.58 -15.74 10.49
C ARG A 5 -18.85 -14.29 10.89
N ARG A 6 -19.34 -13.49 9.93
CA ARG A 6 -19.72 -12.07 10.15
C ARG A 6 -20.73 -11.95 11.30
N GLN A 7 -21.79 -12.77 11.29
CA GLN A 7 -22.80 -12.73 12.33
C GLN A 7 -22.27 -13.05 13.72
N ARG A 8 -21.33 -14.00 13.88
CA ARG A 8 -20.79 -14.36 15.19
C ARG A 8 -19.82 -13.31 15.77
N GLN A 9 -18.95 -12.75 14.97
CA GLN A 9 -18.05 -11.69 15.44
C GLN A 9 -18.81 -10.43 15.83
N MET A 10 -19.79 -10.00 15.05
CA MET A 10 -20.70 -8.89 15.39
C MET A 10 -21.44 -9.18 16.72
N CYS A 11 -21.95 -10.39 16.91
CA CYS A 11 -22.68 -10.75 18.12
C CYS A 11 -21.86 -10.65 19.41
N ILE A 12 -20.54 -10.87 19.37
CA ILE A 12 -19.70 -10.84 20.59
C ILE A 12 -19.52 -9.40 21.06
N ARG A 13 -19.24 -8.47 20.19
CA ARG A 13 -18.99 -7.06 20.52
C ARG A 13 -20.25 -6.33 20.97
N ASP A 14 -21.35 -6.54 20.27
CA ASP A 14 -22.64 -6.00 20.66
C ASP A 14 -23.10 -6.55 22.01
N ARG A 15 -22.80 -7.82 22.31
CA ARG A 15 -23.05 -8.42 23.62
C ARG A 15 -22.18 -7.81 24.71
N PHE A 16 -20.93 -7.48 24.43
CA PHE A 16 -20.05 -6.82 25.37
C PHE A 16 -20.56 -5.41 25.73
N MET A 17 -20.97 -4.63 24.74
CA MET A 17 -21.57 -3.31 24.98
C MET A 17 -22.86 -3.44 25.78
N ALA A 18 -23.74 -4.36 25.40
CA ALA A 18 -24.96 -4.62 26.14
C ALA A 18 -24.69 -5.12 27.57
N TRP A 19 -23.67 -5.93 27.78
CA TRP A 19 -23.26 -6.40 29.11
C TRP A 19 -22.84 -5.22 30.00
N ILE A 20 -22.07 -4.25 29.48
CA ILE A 20 -21.72 -3.03 30.20
C ILE A 20 -23.00 -2.26 30.59
N GLN A 21 -23.91 -2.05 29.63
CA GLN A 21 -25.15 -1.30 29.83
C GLN A 21 -26.11 -2.01 30.82
N LEU A 22 -26.23 -3.34 30.74
CA LEU A 22 -27.14 -4.11 31.61
C LEU A 22 -26.64 -4.19 33.03
N PHE A 23 -25.32 -4.39 33.23
CA PHE A 23 -24.79 -4.80 34.51
C PHE A 23 -23.85 -3.82 35.19
N HIS A 24 -23.15 -2.95 34.40
CA HIS A 24 -22.06 -2.14 34.95
C HIS A 24 -22.33 -0.64 34.98
N ARG A 25 -23.01 -0.10 33.98
CA ARG A 25 -23.17 1.35 33.82
C ARG A 25 -24.61 1.74 33.43
N SER A 26 -25.15 2.74 34.10
CA SER A 26 -26.40 3.42 33.71
C SER A 26 -26.07 4.74 32.99
N GLY A 27 -26.97 5.24 32.14
CA GLY A 27 -26.73 6.43 31.34
C GLY A 27 -25.61 6.23 30.29
N TRP A 28 -25.31 4.99 29.92
CA TRP A 28 -24.19 4.62 29.06
C TRP A 28 -24.66 4.42 27.62
N ASN A 29 -24.77 5.53 26.87
CA ASN A 29 -25.27 5.51 25.50
C ASN A 29 -24.27 4.88 24.54
N SER A 30 -24.76 4.22 23.51
CA SER A 30 -23.93 3.58 22.50
C SER A 30 -24.44 3.78 21.08
N VAL A 31 -23.51 3.78 20.11
CA VAL A 31 -23.82 3.83 18.69
C VAL A 31 -23.25 2.62 17.98
N ILE A 32 -24.04 2.04 17.08
CA ILE A 32 -23.63 0.96 16.19
C ILE A 32 -23.86 1.41 14.74
N VAL A 33 -22.81 1.41 13.96
CA VAL A 33 -22.84 1.85 12.56
C VAL A 33 -22.48 0.69 11.65
N ALA A 34 -23.39 0.33 10.74
CA ALA A 34 -23.14 -0.66 9.70
C ALA A 34 -22.82 0.01 8.36
N ASP A 35 -22.32 -0.74 7.39
CA ASP A 35 -22.09 -0.26 6.03
C ASP A 35 -23.44 0.15 5.37
N VAL A 36 -24.39 -0.77 5.35
CA VAL A 36 -25.70 -0.57 4.68
C VAL A 36 -26.87 -0.72 5.65
N GLU A 37 -28.03 -0.12 5.29
CA GLU A 37 -29.23 -0.10 6.13
C GLU A 37 -29.76 -1.53 6.45
N ASP A 38 -29.64 -2.48 5.51
CA ASP A 38 -30.08 -3.86 5.73
C ASP A 38 -29.24 -4.57 6.80
N GLN A 39 -27.94 -4.31 6.87
CA GLN A 39 -27.09 -4.80 7.95
C GLN A 39 -27.47 -4.13 9.27
N ALA A 40 -27.67 -2.81 9.29
CA ALA A 40 -28.15 -2.10 10.47
C ALA A 40 -29.48 -2.67 10.98
N ARG A 41 -30.41 -3.04 10.10
CA ARG A 41 -31.66 -3.73 10.44
C ARG A 41 -31.43 -5.09 11.10
N THR A 42 -30.49 -5.86 10.57
CA THR A 42 -30.11 -7.17 11.12
C THR A 42 -29.51 -7.02 12.52
N ILE A 43 -28.63 -6.04 12.72
CA ILE A 43 -28.02 -5.74 14.05
C ILE A 43 -29.11 -5.30 15.03
N ARG A 44 -30.05 -4.43 14.63
CA ARG A 44 -31.19 -4.04 15.47
C ARG A 44 -32.03 -5.25 15.91
N ALA A 45 -32.28 -6.18 15.00
CA ALA A 45 -33.03 -7.41 15.31
C ALA A 45 -32.26 -8.32 16.28
N MET A 46 -30.93 -8.43 16.14
CA MET A 46 -30.09 -9.21 17.06
C MET A 46 -30.04 -8.57 18.45
N TYR A 47 -29.80 -7.29 18.54
CA TYR A 47 -29.77 -6.54 19.80
C TYR A 47 -31.13 -6.65 20.53
N SER A 48 -32.23 -6.49 19.80
CA SER A 48 -33.59 -6.63 20.35
C SER A 48 -33.87 -8.05 20.86
N ARG A 49 -33.38 -9.10 20.18
CA ARG A 49 -33.49 -10.50 20.65
C ARG A 49 -32.67 -10.75 21.92
N MET A 50 -31.48 -10.21 21.97
CA MET A 50 -30.61 -10.33 23.15
C MET A 50 -31.23 -9.67 24.38
N ALA A 51 -31.71 -8.42 24.24
CA ALA A 51 -32.35 -7.70 25.31
C ALA A 51 -33.64 -8.38 25.85
N ARG A 52 -34.40 -9.09 24.97
CA ARG A 52 -35.59 -9.83 25.36
C ARG A 52 -35.29 -11.19 25.97
N ARG A 53 -34.12 -11.79 25.72
CA ARG A 53 -33.76 -13.16 26.13
C ARG A 53 -32.73 -13.19 27.26
N HIS A 54 -32.34 -12.05 27.79
CA HIS A 54 -31.46 -12.05 28.93
C HIS A 54 -32.21 -12.62 30.17
N PRO A 55 -31.50 -13.26 31.09
CA PRO A 55 -32.12 -13.83 32.28
C PRO A 55 -32.67 -12.70 33.17
N VAL A 56 -34.01 -12.61 33.27
CA VAL A 56 -34.69 -11.58 34.10
C VAL A 56 -34.42 -11.77 35.58
N GLU A 57 -34.05 -12.97 35.98
CA GLU A 57 -33.63 -13.31 37.35
C GLU A 57 -32.34 -12.59 37.76
N ILE A 58 -31.49 -12.24 36.76
CA ILE A 58 -30.24 -11.52 37.00
C ILE A 58 -30.47 -10.01 36.93
N CYS A 59 -31.28 -9.56 35.96
CA CYS A 59 -31.54 -8.14 35.72
C CYS A 59 -32.87 -7.98 34.98
N SER A 60 -33.86 -7.34 35.64
CA SER A 60 -35.11 -6.96 34.97
C SER A 60 -34.91 -5.61 34.27
N VAL A 61 -35.03 -5.59 32.96
CA VAL A 61 -34.88 -4.36 32.18
C VAL A 61 -35.96 -4.28 31.10
N GLN A 62 -36.66 -3.16 31.04
CA GLN A 62 -37.59 -2.87 29.98
C GLN A 62 -36.82 -2.37 28.74
N PHE A 63 -37.18 -2.89 27.58
CA PHE A 63 -36.58 -2.52 26.29
C PHE A 63 -37.65 -2.02 25.34
N CYS A 64 -37.52 -0.76 24.91
CA CYS A 64 -38.49 -0.10 24.04
C CYS A 64 -37.81 0.70 22.91
N ASN A 65 -38.62 1.31 22.06
CA ASN A 65 -38.16 2.32 21.12
C ASN A 65 -37.99 3.65 21.83
N PHE A 66 -36.85 4.30 21.63
CA PHE A 66 -36.62 5.63 22.18
C PHE A 66 -37.33 6.67 21.31
N GLU A 67 -38.16 7.50 21.93
CA GLU A 67 -38.96 8.57 21.27
C GLU A 67 -39.69 8.11 19.99
N GLY A 68 -40.23 6.89 20.00
CA GLY A 68 -40.91 6.31 18.82
C GLY A 68 -40.01 5.89 17.66
N SER A 69 -38.72 6.15 17.73
CA SER A 69 -37.77 5.80 16.68
C SER A 69 -37.47 4.31 16.66
N SER A 70 -37.65 3.67 15.52
CA SER A 70 -37.22 2.28 15.34
C SER A 70 -35.70 2.10 15.31
N LYS A 71 -34.93 3.15 15.07
CA LYS A 71 -33.47 3.14 15.00
C LYS A 71 -32.83 3.23 16.39
N ASN A 72 -33.45 3.98 17.30
CA ASN A 72 -32.97 4.17 18.65
C ASN A 72 -33.75 3.26 19.60
N LYS A 73 -33.02 2.53 20.41
CA LYS A 73 -33.55 1.62 21.41
C LYS A 73 -33.14 2.11 22.80
N MET A 74 -33.98 1.90 23.78
CA MET A 74 -33.71 2.29 25.16
C MET A 74 -33.86 1.10 26.12
N LEU A 75 -32.88 0.94 26.97
CA LEU A 75 -32.95 0.12 28.20
C LEU A 75 -33.45 1.06 29.31
N VAL A 76 -34.75 1.05 29.55
CA VAL A 76 -35.44 2.08 30.35
C VAL A 76 -34.88 2.16 31.77
N ASP A 77 -34.81 1.03 32.45
CA ASP A 77 -34.36 0.99 33.86
C ASP A 77 -32.86 1.28 34.04
N ARG A 78 -32.13 1.38 32.95
CA ARG A 78 -30.69 1.70 32.90
C ARG A 78 -30.41 3.07 32.29
N ASP A 79 -31.42 3.76 31.79
CA ASP A 79 -31.27 5.02 31.10
C ASP A 79 -30.20 4.98 29.98
N CYS A 80 -30.15 3.89 29.22
CA CYS A 80 -29.17 3.67 28.17
C CYS A 80 -29.85 3.67 26.81
N VAL A 81 -29.41 4.56 25.92
CA VAL A 81 -29.85 4.60 24.52
C VAL A 81 -28.85 3.89 23.62
N VAL A 82 -29.36 3.08 22.72
CA VAL A 82 -28.58 2.39 21.67
C VAL A 82 -29.07 2.88 20.33
N SER A 83 -28.25 3.68 19.65
CA SER A 83 -28.51 4.19 18.31
C SER A 83 -27.89 3.25 17.27
N ILE A 84 -28.69 2.77 16.31
CA ILE A 84 -28.21 1.81 15.31
C ILE A 84 -28.56 2.32 13.92
N GLY A 85 -27.57 2.65 13.13
CA GLY A 85 -27.70 3.22 11.81
C GLY A 85 -26.70 2.66 10.79
N SER A 86 -26.63 3.33 9.66
CA SER A 86 -25.72 2.93 8.58
C SER A 86 -24.93 4.11 8.04
N MET A 87 -23.79 3.81 7.42
CA MET A 87 -22.96 4.80 6.71
C MET A 87 -23.71 5.50 5.56
N GLN A 88 -24.79 4.92 5.07
CA GLN A 88 -25.63 5.54 4.04
C GLN A 88 -26.40 6.78 4.55
N LYS A 89 -26.66 6.85 5.87
CA LYS A 89 -27.38 7.96 6.51
C LYS A 89 -26.70 8.40 7.82
N PRO A 90 -25.48 8.94 7.77
CA PRO A 90 -24.67 9.23 8.95
C PRO A 90 -25.21 10.38 9.81
N ASP A 91 -26.01 11.29 9.26
CA ASP A 91 -26.51 12.47 10.00
C ASP A 91 -27.41 12.09 11.19
N SER A 92 -28.04 10.92 11.14
CA SER A 92 -28.84 10.39 12.26
C SER A 92 -27.97 9.87 13.44
N LEU A 93 -26.67 9.85 13.30
CA LEU A 93 -25.72 9.29 14.25
C LEU A 93 -24.89 10.36 14.98
N ARG A 94 -25.05 11.63 14.59
CA ARG A 94 -24.26 12.77 15.08
C ARG A 94 -24.73 13.38 16.40
N SER A 95 -25.86 12.93 16.95
CA SER A 95 -26.44 13.54 18.14
C SER A 95 -26.42 12.58 19.33
N GLY A 96 -25.67 12.92 20.37
CA GLY A 96 -25.74 12.25 21.66
C GLY A 96 -24.41 12.17 22.40
N ASP A 97 -24.48 12.14 23.73
CA ASP A 97 -23.36 11.80 24.61
C ASP A 97 -23.12 10.29 24.53
N MET A 98 -22.26 9.89 23.59
CA MET A 98 -21.95 8.48 23.37
C MET A 98 -20.78 8.04 24.24
N LYS A 99 -20.90 6.90 24.85
CA LYS A 99 -19.86 6.28 25.68
C LYS A 99 -19.21 5.08 25.01
N MET A 100 -19.90 4.48 24.04
CA MET A 100 -19.42 3.31 23.31
C MET A 100 -19.81 3.40 21.82
N ALA A 101 -18.92 2.96 20.94
CA ALA A 101 -19.16 2.89 19.51
C ALA A 101 -18.70 1.56 18.94
N HIS A 102 -19.53 0.95 18.09
CA HIS A 102 -19.17 -0.20 17.27
C HIS A 102 -19.38 0.15 15.79
N LEU A 103 -18.31 0.21 15.04
CA LEU A 103 -18.28 0.53 13.62
C LEU A 103 -18.02 -0.78 12.86
N SER A 104 -19.07 -1.28 12.21
CA SER A 104 -19.08 -2.61 11.60
C SER A 104 -18.79 -2.56 10.12
N GLU A 105 -17.95 -3.46 9.64
CA GLU A 105 -17.53 -3.63 8.24
C GLU A 105 -16.92 -2.35 7.63
N VAL A 106 -16.05 -1.67 8.42
CA VAL A 106 -15.43 -0.40 8.02
C VAL A 106 -14.65 -0.49 6.72
N GLY A 107 -14.05 -1.64 6.41
CA GLY A 107 -13.37 -1.89 5.13
C GLY A 107 -14.28 -1.89 3.90
N LEU A 108 -15.60 -1.94 4.08
CA LEU A 108 -16.60 -1.82 3.00
C LEU A 108 -17.11 -0.39 2.80
N TRP A 109 -16.80 0.53 3.71
CA TRP A 109 -17.29 1.89 3.65
C TRP A 109 -16.68 2.63 2.48
N LYS A 110 -17.53 3.02 1.52
CA LYS A 110 -17.07 3.70 0.30
C LYS A 110 -16.86 5.19 0.55
N LYS A 111 -15.72 5.68 0.12
CA LYS A 111 -15.43 7.11 0.06
C LYS A 111 -16.16 7.71 -1.13
N THR A 112 -16.97 8.76 -0.89
CA THR A 112 -17.63 9.55 -1.92
C THR A 112 -17.21 11.01 -1.77
N LYS A 113 -17.50 11.86 -2.79
CA LYS A 113 -17.20 13.31 -2.71
C LYS A 113 -17.87 13.98 -1.50
N GLU A 114 -19.02 13.48 -1.09
CA GLU A 114 -19.85 14.06 -0.02
C GLU A 114 -19.66 13.35 1.34
N ARG A 115 -19.06 12.14 1.35
CA ARG A 115 -18.98 11.30 2.56
C ARG A 115 -17.66 10.57 2.58
N LYS A 116 -16.87 10.85 3.58
CA LYS A 116 -15.62 10.16 3.86
C LYS A 116 -15.79 9.33 5.14
N PRO A 117 -15.36 8.07 5.16
CA PRO A 117 -15.35 7.25 6.37
C PRO A 117 -14.67 7.95 7.54
N GLU A 118 -13.57 8.64 7.27
CA GLU A 118 -12.75 9.37 8.23
C GLU A 118 -13.57 10.43 8.99
N ASP A 119 -14.39 11.20 8.29
CA ASP A 119 -15.18 12.30 8.88
C ASP A 119 -16.27 11.77 9.83
N VAL A 120 -16.89 10.64 9.48
CA VAL A 120 -17.92 10.00 10.32
C VAL A 120 -17.28 9.43 11.58
N ILE A 121 -16.14 8.76 11.43
CA ILE A 121 -15.41 8.18 12.56
C ILE A 121 -14.90 9.26 13.50
N GLN A 122 -14.30 10.33 12.98
CA GLN A 122 -13.86 11.48 13.79
C GLN A 122 -15.00 12.11 14.57
N THR A 123 -16.18 12.25 13.94
CA THR A 123 -17.38 12.79 14.62
C THR A 123 -17.80 11.90 15.80
N ILE A 124 -17.79 10.59 15.61
CA ILE A 124 -18.14 9.63 16.66
C ILE A 124 -17.08 9.62 17.76
N LEU A 125 -15.80 9.59 17.40
CA LEU A 125 -14.69 9.62 18.36
C LEU A 125 -14.71 10.89 19.22
N GLY A 126 -15.08 12.03 18.63
CA GLY A 126 -15.21 13.30 19.35
C GLY A 126 -16.31 13.28 20.42
N SER A 127 -17.29 12.38 20.31
CA SER A 127 -18.39 12.25 21.28
C SER A 127 -18.12 11.21 22.39
N VAL A 128 -17.07 10.37 22.26
CA VAL A 128 -16.75 9.31 23.23
C VAL A 128 -15.61 9.79 24.15
N PRO A 129 -15.86 10.02 25.44
CA PRO A 129 -14.83 10.42 26.39
C PRO A 129 -13.85 9.28 26.68
N ARG A 130 -12.65 9.63 27.16
CA ARG A 130 -11.67 8.63 27.64
C ARG A 130 -11.84 8.35 29.13
N GLU A 131 -12.73 7.43 29.46
CA GLU A 131 -13.00 7.03 30.84
C GLU A 131 -13.21 5.49 30.94
N PRO A 132 -13.12 4.90 32.12
CA PRO A 132 -13.32 3.44 32.26
C PRO A 132 -14.68 3.01 31.73
N PHE A 133 -14.70 1.89 30.99
CA PHE A 133 -15.84 1.28 30.29
C PHE A 133 -16.31 2.00 29.04
N THR A 134 -15.62 3.05 28.58
CA THR A 134 -15.80 3.53 27.22
C THR A 134 -15.04 2.61 26.25
N VAL A 135 -15.62 2.38 25.08
CA VAL A 135 -15.01 1.53 24.07
C VAL A 135 -15.41 1.99 22.66
N VAL A 136 -14.42 2.04 21.77
CA VAL A 136 -14.65 2.22 20.35
C VAL A 136 -14.04 1.04 19.60
N VAL A 137 -14.85 0.34 18.84
CA VAL A 137 -14.43 -0.83 18.07
C VAL A 137 -14.67 -0.56 16.58
N LEU A 138 -13.59 -0.62 15.81
CA LEU A 138 -13.64 -0.70 14.34
C LEU A 138 -13.44 -2.15 13.95
N GLU A 139 -14.37 -2.72 13.19
CA GLU A 139 -14.22 -4.08 12.73
C GLU A 139 -14.56 -4.23 11.25
N SER A 140 -13.88 -5.16 10.60
CA SER A 140 -14.19 -5.52 9.22
C SER A 140 -13.62 -6.90 8.87
N THR A 141 -14.21 -7.54 7.83
CA THR A 141 -13.44 -8.39 6.96
C THR A 141 -12.53 -7.49 6.14
N ALA A 142 -11.27 -7.86 5.96
CA ALA A 142 -10.36 -7.11 5.12
C ALA A 142 -10.85 -7.14 3.66
N LYS A 143 -10.82 -5.99 3.00
CA LYS A 143 -11.21 -5.79 1.60
C LYS A 143 -10.02 -5.33 0.76
N GLY A 144 -8.90 -6.03 0.95
CA GLY A 144 -7.64 -5.65 0.31
C GLY A 144 -6.98 -4.47 0.98
N ILE A 145 -5.89 -4.04 0.39
CA ILE A 145 -5.08 -2.90 0.80
C ILE A 145 -5.66 -1.60 0.24
N GLY A 146 -5.29 -0.46 0.85
CA GLY A 146 -5.62 0.87 0.31
C GLY A 146 -6.93 1.47 0.77
N ASN A 147 -7.71 0.78 1.57
CA ASN A 147 -8.90 1.35 2.20
C ASN A 147 -8.59 1.89 3.60
N PHE A 148 -9.46 2.76 4.11
CA PHE A 148 -9.32 3.39 5.43
C PHE A 148 -9.06 2.37 6.56
N PHE A 149 -9.73 1.21 6.54
CA PHE A 149 -9.56 0.18 7.59
C PHE A 149 -8.16 -0.43 7.56
N HIS A 150 -7.61 -0.68 6.36
CA HIS A 150 -6.24 -1.15 6.20
C HIS A 150 -5.23 -0.14 6.72
N ASP A 151 -5.39 1.14 6.36
CA ASP A 151 -4.46 2.20 6.78
C ASP A 151 -4.48 2.37 8.31
N THR A 152 -5.69 2.38 8.92
CA THR A 152 -5.86 2.40 10.38
C THR A 152 -5.24 1.17 11.06
N TRP A 153 -5.35 -0.01 10.43
CA TRP A 153 -4.72 -1.25 10.92
C TRP A 153 -3.20 -1.13 10.93
N CYS A 154 -2.59 -0.67 9.83
CA CYS A 154 -1.15 -0.48 9.73
C CYS A 154 -0.63 0.52 10.78
N GLU A 155 -1.33 1.65 10.96
CA GLU A 155 -0.99 2.63 12.00
C GLU A 155 -1.07 2.04 13.41
N ALA A 156 -2.05 1.16 13.67
CA ALA A 156 -2.19 0.50 14.96
C ALA A 156 -1.07 -0.52 15.20
N VAL A 157 -0.70 -1.30 14.19
CA VAL A 157 0.43 -2.26 14.26
C VAL A 157 1.75 -1.53 14.49
N ASP A 158 1.95 -0.39 13.81
CA ASP A 158 3.16 0.45 13.96
C ASP A 158 3.18 1.26 15.28
N GLY A 159 2.12 1.18 16.10
CA GLY A 159 2.00 1.94 17.36
C GLY A 159 1.79 3.44 17.16
N ARG A 160 1.44 3.89 15.95
CA ARG A 160 1.20 5.30 15.59
C ARG A 160 -0.23 5.76 15.84
N SER A 161 -1.12 4.86 16.22
CA SER A 161 -2.52 5.17 16.57
C SER A 161 -2.87 4.75 18.00
N ALA A 162 -4.01 5.26 18.51
CA ALA A 162 -4.53 4.87 19.83
C ALA A 162 -5.28 3.53 19.82
N TYR A 163 -5.43 2.89 18.67
CA TYR A 163 -6.10 1.60 18.56
C TYR A 163 -5.16 0.45 18.88
N THR A 164 -5.73 -0.61 19.50
CA THR A 164 -5.04 -1.88 19.68
C THR A 164 -5.48 -2.83 18.56
N PRO A 165 -4.55 -3.31 17.71
CA PRO A 165 -4.89 -4.22 16.64
C PRO A 165 -5.23 -5.59 17.21
N LEU A 166 -6.35 -6.17 16.77
CA LEU A 166 -6.79 -7.52 17.13
C LEU A 166 -7.15 -8.29 15.87
N PHE A 167 -6.34 -9.28 15.54
CA PHE A 167 -6.60 -10.22 14.46
C PHE A 167 -7.15 -11.53 15.04
N VAL A 168 -8.15 -12.11 14.39
CA VAL A 168 -8.70 -13.42 14.75
C VAL A 168 -8.54 -14.35 13.55
N ALA A 169 -7.65 -15.32 13.68
CA ALA A 169 -7.41 -16.31 12.65
C ALA A 169 -8.62 -17.26 12.48
N TRP A 170 -8.77 -17.84 11.29
CA TRP A 170 -9.88 -18.75 11.05
C TRP A 170 -9.90 -19.96 12.01
N TYR A 171 -8.74 -20.45 12.40
CA TYR A 171 -8.61 -21.62 13.28
C TYR A 171 -8.89 -21.34 14.77
N GLU A 172 -8.99 -20.06 15.15
CA GLU A 172 -9.46 -19.66 16.48
C GLU A 172 -10.99 -19.69 16.61
N ILE A 173 -11.70 -20.09 15.56
CA ILE A 173 -13.16 -20.10 15.49
C ILE A 173 -13.65 -21.55 15.49
N ASP A 174 -14.23 -22.01 16.58
CA ASP A 174 -14.62 -23.41 16.85
C ASP A 174 -15.51 -24.08 15.79
N ILE A 175 -16.25 -23.31 14.99
CA ILE A 175 -17.13 -23.87 13.97
C ILE A 175 -16.39 -24.41 12.73
N TYR A 176 -15.14 -24.05 12.56
CA TYR A 176 -14.32 -24.48 11.43
C TYR A 176 -13.60 -25.78 11.78
N TYR A 177 -14.38 -26.84 11.85
CA TYR A 177 -13.98 -28.13 12.36
C TYR A 177 -14.60 -29.26 11.54
N LYS A 178 -13.79 -30.26 11.18
CA LYS A 178 -14.23 -31.51 10.56
C LYS A 178 -13.51 -32.69 11.18
N PRO A 179 -14.22 -33.57 11.93
CA PRO A 179 -13.59 -34.73 12.54
C PRO A 179 -13.09 -35.73 11.48
N PHE A 180 -12.10 -36.50 11.82
CA PHE A 180 -11.67 -37.64 11.04
C PHE A 180 -12.60 -38.83 11.26
N VAL A 181 -12.84 -39.62 10.24
CA VAL A 181 -13.71 -40.81 10.31
C VAL A 181 -12.99 -41.95 11.03
N SER A 182 -11.65 -42.01 10.93
CA SER A 182 -10.82 -43.06 11.55
C SER A 182 -9.40 -42.55 11.84
N GLU A 183 -8.71 -43.23 12.77
CA GLU A 183 -7.31 -42.94 13.07
C GLU A 183 -6.39 -43.15 11.87
N ARG A 184 -6.72 -44.10 11.01
CA ARG A 184 -6.02 -44.29 9.74
C ARG A 184 -6.08 -43.05 8.84
N GLN A 185 -7.27 -42.46 8.66
CA GLN A 185 -7.46 -41.24 7.90
C GLN A 185 -6.67 -40.06 8.50
N LYS A 186 -6.65 -39.97 9.84
CA LYS A 186 -5.89 -38.93 10.54
C LYS A 186 -4.39 -39.08 10.31
N THR A 187 -3.88 -40.30 10.36
CA THR A 187 -2.48 -40.59 10.10
C THR A 187 -2.09 -40.27 8.65
N GLU A 188 -2.92 -40.70 7.68
CA GLU A 188 -2.73 -40.39 6.26
C GLU A 188 -2.74 -38.87 6.01
N PHE A 189 -3.63 -38.14 6.69
CA PHE A 189 -3.68 -36.69 6.62
C PHE A 189 -2.38 -36.05 7.12
N VAL A 190 -1.88 -36.46 8.29
CA VAL A 190 -0.64 -35.93 8.88
C VAL A 190 0.56 -36.16 7.93
N HIS A 191 0.68 -37.35 7.35
CA HIS A 191 1.74 -37.66 6.39
C HIS A 191 1.65 -36.88 5.08
N SER A 192 0.46 -36.38 4.72
CA SER A 192 0.21 -35.62 3.51
C SER A 192 0.21 -34.10 3.71
N MET A 193 0.52 -33.61 4.93
CA MET A 193 0.51 -32.17 5.22
C MET A 193 1.55 -31.42 4.39
N THR A 194 1.11 -30.32 3.83
CA THR A 194 1.99 -29.36 3.14
C THR A 194 2.78 -28.52 4.14
N ARG A 195 3.80 -27.80 3.66
CA ARG A 195 4.54 -26.84 4.51
C ARG A 195 3.65 -25.77 5.11
N ASP A 196 2.67 -25.28 4.35
CA ASP A 196 1.74 -24.26 4.80
C ASP A 196 0.76 -24.79 5.85
N GLU A 197 0.27 -26.01 5.68
CA GLU A 197 -0.57 -26.69 6.69
C GLU A 197 0.21 -26.94 7.97
N LEU A 198 1.46 -27.34 7.87
CA LEU A 198 2.34 -27.52 9.02
C LEU A 198 2.61 -26.20 9.74
N ALA A 199 2.82 -25.10 9.00
CA ALA A 199 2.99 -23.76 9.57
C ALA A 199 1.71 -23.32 10.33
N ARG A 200 0.52 -23.54 9.75
CA ARG A 200 -0.76 -23.26 10.42
C ARG A 200 -0.97 -24.12 11.67
N PHE A 201 -0.56 -25.38 11.61
CA PHE A 201 -0.60 -26.28 12.79
C PHE A 201 0.28 -25.75 13.93
N HIS A 202 1.51 -25.33 13.61
CA HIS A 202 2.41 -24.71 14.61
C HIS A 202 1.89 -23.37 15.12
N ALA A 203 1.10 -22.66 14.34
CA ALA A 203 0.43 -21.42 14.74
C ALA A 203 -0.82 -21.66 15.61
N GLY A 204 -1.24 -22.91 15.84
CA GLY A 204 -2.34 -23.26 16.72
C GLY A 204 -3.58 -23.88 16.06
N ALA A 205 -3.55 -24.10 14.74
CA ALA A 205 -4.63 -24.81 14.07
C ALA A 205 -4.69 -26.28 14.50
N THR A 206 -5.89 -26.80 14.78
CA THR A 206 -6.08 -28.22 15.08
C THR A 206 -6.03 -29.07 13.80
N LEU A 207 -5.73 -30.36 13.91
CA LEU A 207 -5.75 -31.28 12.75
C LEU A 207 -7.15 -31.35 12.11
N GLU A 208 -8.19 -31.35 12.92
CA GLU A 208 -9.58 -31.34 12.48
C GLU A 208 -9.96 -30.00 11.81
N GLY A 209 -9.42 -28.88 12.28
CA GLY A 209 -9.53 -27.58 11.65
C GLY A 209 -8.85 -27.58 10.28
N LEU A 210 -7.64 -28.11 10.18
CA LEU A 210 -6.91 -28.24 8.92
C LEU A 210 -7.61 -29.20 7.94
N ASN A 211 -8.23 -30.26 8.43
CA ASN A 211 -9.07 -31.17 7.63
C ASN A 211 -10.27 -30.42 7.03
N TRP A 212 -10.93 -29.56 7.84
CA TRP A 212 -11.98 -28.68 7.37
C TRP A 212 -11.45 -27.67 6.34
N TYR A 213 -10.32 -27.03 6.60
CA TYR A 213 -9.71 -26.02 5.73
C TYR A 213 -9.34 -26.60 4.34
N ARG A 214 -8.72 -27.79 4.32
CA ARG A 214 -8.35 -28.51 3.08
C ARG A 214 -9.58 -28.86 2.24
N GLU A 215 -10.67 -29.26 2.86
CA GLU A 215 -11.91 -29.53 2.14
C GLU A 215 -12.56 -28.24 1.63
N LYS A 216 -12.63 -27.22 2.49
CA LYS A 216 -13.20 -25.92 2.16
C LYS A 216 -12.44 -25.24 1.01
N ARG A 217 -11.13 -25.43 0.94
CA ARG A 217 -10.28 -24.91 -0.15
C ARG A 217 -10.75 -25.36 -1.54
N ARG A 218 -11.32 -26.54 -1.66
CA ARG A 218 -11.84 -27.09 -2.93
C ARG A 218 -13.03 -26.32 -3.51
N GLU A 219 -13.70 -25.52 -2.70
CA GLU A 219 -14.80 -24.67 -3.13
C GLU A 219 -14.33 -23.34 -3.77
N TYR A 220 -13.02 -23.02 -3.65
CA TYR A 220 -12.45 -21.78 -4.14
C TYR A 220 -11.59 -22.04 -5.37
N SER A 221 -11.67 -21.14 -6.37
CA SER A 221 -10.92 -21.26 -7.62
C SER A 221 -9.42 -20.96 -7.42
N THR A 222 -9.06 -20.16 -6.42
CA THR A 222 -7.68 -19.76 -6.13
C THR A 222 -7.36 -19.77 -4.64
N ASP A 223 -6.08 -19.93 -4.27
CA ASP A 223 -5.64 -19.91 -2.87
C ASP A 223 -5.88 -18.55 -2.22
N TRP A 224 -5.65 -17.46 -2.93
CA TRP A 224 -5.84 -16.13 -2.38
C TRP A 224 -7.31 -15.84 -2.01
N GLN A 225 -8.29 -16.35 -2.79
CA GLN A 225 -9.71 -16.21 -2.42
C GLN A 225 -10.03 -16.94 -1.11
N MET A 226 -9.44 -18.11 -0.90
CA MET A 226 -9.59 -18.83 0.36
C MET A 226 -8.91 -18.08 1.52
N CYS A 227 -7.69 -17.59 1.31
CA CYS A 227 -6.95 -16.81 2.31
C CYS A 227 -7.66 -15.50 2.67
N SER A 228 -8.26 -14.81 1.70
CA SER A 228 -9.05 -13.59 1.95
C SER A 228 -10.30 -13.84 2.80
N GLU A 229 -10.98 -14.98 2.61
CA GLU A 229 -12.19 -15.32 3.38
C GLU A 229 -11.87 -16.01 4.71
N PHE A 230 -10.80 -16.79 4.76
CA PHE A 230 -10.36 -17.55 5.94
C PHE A 230 -8.86 -17.35 6.18
N PRO A 231 -8.45 -16.13 6.52
CA PRO A 231 -7.04 -15.81 6.69
C PRO A 231 -6.46 -16.44 7.94
N SER A 232 -5.22 -16.91 7.84
CA SER A 232 -4.42 -17.38 8.96
C SER A 232 -3.61 -16.27 9.62
N THR A 233 -3.33 -15.19 8.87
CA THR A 233 -2.63 -14.00 9.33
C THR A 233 -3.32 -12.73 8.85
N ALA A 234 -3.00 -11.58 9.46
CA ALA A 234 -3.54 -10.30 9.05
C ALA A 234 -3.13 -9.95 7.62
N GLU A 235 -1.90 -10.28 7.22
CA GLU A 235 -1.39 -10.06 5.87
C GLU A 235 -2.20 -10.86 4.84
N GLU A 236 -2.53 -12.13 5.13
CA GLU A 236 -3.42 -12.91 4.26
C GLU A 236 -4.81 -12.28 4.15
N ALA A 237 -5.32 -11.67 5.24
CA ALA A 237 -6.63 -11.03 5.24
C ALA A 237 -6.68 -9.81 4.33
N PHE A 238 -5.62 -9.02 4.30
CA PHE A 238 -5.51 -7.80 3.48
C PHE A 238 -4.99 -8.05 2.07
N GLN A 239 -4.74 -9.28 1.66
CA GLN A 239 -4.41 -9.56 0.27
C GLN A 239 -5.50 -9.00 -0.65
N THR A 240 -5.07 -8.38 -1.75
CA THR A 240 -5.97 -7.69 -2.67
C THR A 240 -7.05 -8.61 -3.21
N THR A 241 -8.27 -8.11 -3.31
CA THR A 241 -9.37 -8.81 -3.99
C THR A 241 -9.21 -8.80 -5.51
N GLY A 242 -8.28 -8.00 -6.05
CA GLY A 242 -7.85 -7.98 -7.44
C GLY A 242 -6.89 -9.13 -7.77
N ARG A 243 -6.44 -9.18 -9.02
CA ARG A 243 -5.32 -10.05 -9.43
C ARG A 243 -4.02 -9.30 -9.16
N PRO A 244 -3.24 -9.63 -8.10
CA PRO A 244 -1.93 -9.03 -7.92
C PRO A 244 -1.11 -9.18 -9.21
N ALA A 245 -0.45 -8.12 -9.64
CA ALA A 245 0.41 -8.18 -10.81
C ALA A 245 1.63 -9.07 -10.54
N HIS A 246 2.04 -9.14 -9.28
CA HIS A 246 3.20 -9.91 -8.82
C HIS A 246 2.81 -10.86 -7.68
N ASP A 247 3.47 -12.02 -7.61
CA ASP A 247 3.27 -12.95 -6.50
C ASP A 247 3.78 -12.31 -5.20
N PRO A 248 2.95 -12.18 -4.16
CA PRO A 248 3.36 -11.61 -2.88
C PRO A 248 4.56 -12.32 -2.24
N LEU A 249 4.75 -13.62 -2.51
CA LEU A 249 5.92 -14.36 -2.02
C LEU A 249 7.22 -13.81 -2.61
N TYR A 250 7.21 -13.42 -3.89
CA TYR A 250 8.39 -12.84 -4.54
C TYR A 250 8.73 -11.47 -3.97
N VAL A 251 7.70 -10.64 -3.66
CA VAL A 251 7.91 -9.33 -3.05
C VAL A 251 8.50 -9.47 -1.64
N ARG A 252 7.97 -10.40 -0.83
CA ARG A 252 8.48 -10.69 0.52
C ARG A 252 9.96 -11.09 0.55
N GLN A 253 10.47 -11.73 -0.49
CA GLN A 253 11.89 -12.10 -0.58
C GLN A 253 12.82 -10.88 -0.62
N LEU A 254 12.35 -9.73 -1.09
CA LEU A 254 13.13 -8.50 -1.15
C LEU A 254 13.01 -7.65 0.14
N ARG A 255 12.00 -7.84 0.98
CA ARG A 255 11.81 -7.06 2.23
C ARG A 255 13.03 -7.07 3.17
N PRO A 256 13.80 -8.17 3.35
CA PRO A 256 15.00 -8.13 4.18
C PRO A 256 16.13 -7.22 3.67
N TYR A 257 16.09 -6.82 2.39
CA TYR A 257 17.07 -5.91 1.80
C TYR A 257 16.70 -4.44 1.96
N THR A 258 15.45 -4.12 2.32
CA THR A 258 15.03 -2.74 2.60
C THR A 258 15.65 -2.22 3.89
N ARG A 259 15.91 -0.94 3.94
CA ARG A 259 16.44 -0.24 5.12
C ARG A 259 16.11 1.24 5.06
N GLU A 260 16.23 1.91 6.19
CA GLU A 260 16.12 3.37 6.23
C GLU A 260 17.21 4.01 5.35
N PRO A 261 16.90 5.15 4.69
CA PRO A 261 17.89 5.87 3.90
C PRO A 261 19.05 6.35 4.79
N LEU A 262 20.25 6.33 4.26
CA LEU A 262 21.42 6.87 4.98
C LEU A 262 21.37 8.39 5.02
N TYR A 263 20.79 9.02 4.00
CA TYR A 263 20.66 10.46 3.89
C TYR A 263 19.27 10.83 3.38
N VAL A 264 18.69 11.84 3.99
CA VAL A 264 17.44 12.49 3.55
C VAL A 264 17.75 13.97 3.36
N GLY A 265 17.30 14.55 2.25
CA GLY A 265 17.61 15.95 1.97
C GLY A 265 17.11 16.40 0.59
N GLU A 266 17.80 17.40 0.05
CA GLU A 266 17.51 18.03 -1.24
C GLU A 266 18.79 18.19 -2.06
N LEU A 267 18.66 18.11 -3.39
CA LEU A 267 19.72 18.58 -4.29
C LEU A 267 19.50 20.06 -4.60
N VAL A 268 20.55 20.85 -4.44
CA VAL A 268 20.57 22.27 -4.78
C VAL A 268 21.69 22.54 -5.79
N ALA A 269 21.47 23.52 -6.68
CA ALA A 269 22.44 24.01 -7.66
C ALA A 269 22.30 25.52 -7.78
N ASP A 270 22.98 26.13 -8.73
CA ASP A 270 22.92 27.57 -8.96
C ASP A 270 21.56 28.04 -9.45
N ALA A 271 20.79 27.14 -10.07
CA ALA A 271 19.41 27.40 -10.49
C ALA A 271 18.50 26.19 -10.25
N THR A 272 17.19 26.40 -10.42
CA THR A 272 16.16 25.34 -10.33
C THR A 272 15.65 24.88 -11.72
N CYS A 273 15.97 25.64 -12.76
CA CYS A 273 15.57 25.37 -14.15
C CYS A 273 16.67 25.87 -15.09
N GLY A 274 16.79 25.26 -16.26
CA GLY A 274 17.78 25.64 -17.26
C GLY A 274 19.16 24.97 -17.02
N PRO A 275 20.14 25.24 -17.91
CA PRO A 275 21.45 24.57 -17.87
C PRO A 275 22.26 24.86 -16.61
N GLU A 276 21.97 25.93 -15.90
CA GLU A 276 22.62 26.29 -14.64
C GLU A 276 22.34 25.30 -13.51
N VAL A 277 21.34 24.42 -13.64
CA VAL A 277 21.09 23.31 -12.69
C VAL A 277 22.25 22.30 -12.64
N LEU A 278 23.11 22.30 -13.66
CA LEU A 278 24.31 21.46 -13.75
C LEU A 278 25.51 22.06 -13.01
N GLN A 279 25.38 23.29 -12.49
CA GLN A 279 26.48 24.01 -11.85
C GLN A 279 26.34 23.94 -10.33
N ASN A 280 27.47 23.64 -9.66
CA ASN A 280 27.57 23.61 -8.19
C ASN A 280 26.52 22.70 -7.51
N ILE A 281 26.25 21.52 -8.10
CA ILE A 281 25.31 20.56 -7.53
C ILE A 281 25.84 20.06 -6.19
N ARG A 282 25.03 20.20 -5.15
CA ARG A 282 25.33 19.76 -3.80
C ARG A 282 24.11 19.15 -3.12
N PHE A 283 24.33 18.14 -2.31
CA PHE A 283 23.31 17.56 -1.45
C PHE A 283 23.24 18.34 -0.13
N VAL A 284 22.03 18.76 0.26
CA VAL A 284 21.77 19.46 1.53
C VAL A 284 20.91 18.53 2.40
N PRO A 285 21.45 17.98 3.50
CA PRO A 285 20.70 17.16 4.42
C PRO A 285 19.55 17.97 5.04
N THR A 286 18.33 17.44 4.97
CA THR A 286 17.12 18.05 5.52
C THR A 286 16.21 16.93 6.02
N PRO A 287 15.82 16.89 7.31
CA PRO A 287 15.00 15.79 7.84
C PRO A 287 13.64 15.64 7.15
N THR A 288 13.13 16.71 6.56
CA THR A 288 11.85 16.75 5.81
C THR A 288 12.05 16.76 4.30
N GLY A 289 13.25 16.40 3.82
CA GLY A 289 13.55 16.37 2.39
C GLY A 289 12.87 15.19 1.67
N ASP A 290 12.66 15.37 0.38
CA ASP A 290 11.99 14.39 -0.47
C ASP A 290 12.96 13.43 -1.18
N PHE A 291 14.28 13.71 -1.10
CA PHE A 291 15.32 12.90 -1.72
C PHE A 291 15.93 11.92 -0.71
N TYR A 292 15.63 10.64 -0.87
CA TYR A 292 16.13 9.54 -0.06
C TYR A 292 17.30 8.86 -0.75
N VAL A 293 18.45 8.79 -0.08
CA VAL A 293 19.70 8.28 -0.64
C VAL A 293 20.26 7.17 0.26
N TRP A 294 20.43 5.97 -0.29
CA TRP A 294 21.05 4.82 0.39
C TRP A 294 22.53 4.66 0.07
N LYS A 295 22.98 5.18 -1.08
CA LYS A 295 24.40 5.26 -1.45
C LYS A 295 24.66 6.57 -2.16
N LEU A 296 25.72 7.26 -1.77
CA LEU A 296 26.21 8.43 -2.47
C LEU A 296 26.84 8.05 -3.82
N PRO A 297 26.92 8.98 -4.78
CA PRO A 297 27.72 8.79 -5.99
C PRO A 297 29.15 8.41 -5.63
N ASP A 298 29.66 7.36 -6.23
CA ASP A 298 31.03 6.91 -6.01
C ASP A 298 31.91 7.31 -7.20
N THR A 299 32.74 8.30 -6.99
CA THR A 299 33.70 8.84 -7.96
C THR A 299 35.06 8.16 -7.89
N SER A 300 35.28 7.27 -6.90
CA SER A 300 36.58 6.59 -6.71
C SER A 300 36.86 5.53 -7.79
N ARG A 301 35.79 4.92 -8.35
CA ARG A 301 35.87 3.96 -9.45
C ARG A 301 35.25 4.52 -10.70
N ARG A 302 35.98 4.50 -11.80
CA ARG A 302 35.46 4.90 -13.11
C ARG A 302 34.83 3.71 -13.82
N ILE A 303 33.52 3.64 -13.77
CA ILE A 303 32.74 2.57 -14.38
C ILE A 303 31.84 3.19 -15.44
N ALA A 304 32.04 2.80 -16.69
CA ALA A 304 31.11 3.18 -17.77
C ALA A 304 29.76 2.51 -17.55
N ASP A 305 28.69 3.19 -17.91
CA ASP A 305 27.31 2.70 -17.81
C ASP A 305 26.91 2.22 -16.39
N ARG A 306 27.48 2.88 -15.37
CA ARG A 306 27.26 2.51 -13.98
C ARG A 306 25.85 2.83 -13.48
N TYR A 307 25.40 4.08 -13.72
CA TYR A 307 24.15 4.55 -13.14
C TYR A 307 23.07 4.74 -14.20
N VAL A 308 21.85 4.37 -13.83
CA VAL A 308 20.63 4.66 -14.58
C VAL A 308 19.71 5.51 -13.71
N VAL A 309 19.26 6.61 -14.25
CA VAL A 309 18.26 7.48 -13.63
C VAL A 309 17.00 7.42 -14.48
N ALA A 310 15.87 7.10 -13.87
CA ALA A 310 14.57 7.13 -14.55
C ALA A 310 13.63 8.09 -13.84
N LEU A 311 12.88 8.84 -14.62
CA LEU A 311 11.86 9.77 -14.18
C LEU A 311 10.50 9.29 -14.68
N ASP A 312 9.57 9.10 -13.75
CA ASP A 312 8.13 9.01 -13.96
C ASP A 312 7.50 10.36 -13.62
N ILE A 313 6.72 10.94 -14.56
CA ILE A 313 6.21 12.29 -14.42
C ILE A 313 4.78 12.27 -13.91
N GLY A 314 4.59 12.75 -12.69
CA GLY A 314 3.28 13.02 -12.09
C GLY A 314 2.77 14.44 -12.30
N GLY A 315 1.82 14.84 -11.47
CA GLY A 315 1.22 16.17 -11.51
C GLY A 315 1.81 17.13 -10.47
N ARG A 316 1.60 18.43 -10.69
CA ARG A 316 2.05 19.48 -9.77
C ARG A 316 1.15 19.66 -8.53
N ASN A 317 -0.09 19.15 -8.58
CA ASN A 317 -1.07 19.32 -7.51
C ASN A 317 -0.80 18.29 -6.40
N PRO A 318 -0.82 18.64 -5.10
CA PRO A 318 -0.68 17.69 -3.99
C PRO A 318 -1.67 16.51 -3.98
N ASN A 319 -2.76 16.61 -4.73
CA ASN A 319 -3.74 15.52 -4.89
C ASN A 319 -3.55 14.72 -6.20
N ALA A 320 -2.53 15.03 -7.00
CA ALA A 320 -2.17 14.30 -8.21
C ALA A 320 -1.11 13.24 -7.89
N ASP A 321 -0.78 12.40 -8.89
CA ASP A 321 0.32 11.47 -8.80
C ASP A 321 1.66 12.21 -8.62
N TYR A 322 2.60 11.59 -7.92
CA TYR A 322 3.91 12.16 -7.68
C TYR A 322 4.81 12.03 -8.91
N SER A 323 5.71 13.00 -9.10
CA SER A 323 6.88 12.78 -9.93
C SER A 323 7.93 12.01 -9.14
N VAL A 324 8.47 10.94 -9.71
CA VAL A 324 9.44 10.08 -9.02
C VAL A 324 10.68 9.87 -9.88
N ILE A 325 11.83 10.12 -9.28
CA ILE A 325 13.15 9.80 -9.85
C ILE A 325 13.72 8.59 -9.11
N SER A 326 14.09 7.56 -9.85
CA SER A 326 14.75 6.36 -9.36
C SER A 326 16.17 6.27 -9.85
N VAL A 327 17.12 5.90 -8.98
CA VAL A 327 18.52 5.72 -9.34
C VAL A 327 18.95 4.28 -9.09
N ILE A 328 19.48 3.62 -10.12
CA ILE A 328 20.00 2.25 -10.10
C ILE A 328 21.53 2.29 -10.23
N ASP A 329 22.23 1.63 -9.30
CA ASP A 329 23.66 1.35 -9.38
C ASP A 329 23.89 -0.07 -9.94
N ARG A 330 24.63 -0.16 -11.02
CA ARG A 330 24.92 -1.39 -11.76
C ARG A 330 26.33 -1.94 -11.48
N ALA A 331 27.12 -1.28 -10.64
CA ALA A 331 28.53 -1.62 -10.43
C ALA A 331 28.75 -3.07 -10.01
N ALA A 332 27.86 -3.66 -9.20
CA ALA A 332 27.97 -5.05 -8.77
C ALA A 332 27.87 -6.07 -9.91
N MET A 333 27.27 -5.68 -11.05
CA MET A 333 27.15 -6.56 -12.22
C MET A 333 28.51 -6.91 -12.86
N ILE A 334 29.55 -6.10 -12.64
CA ILE A 334 30.92 -6.38 -13.10
C ILE A 334 31.43 -7.70 -12.50
N ASP A 335 31.10 -7.94 -11.26
CA ASP A 335 31.54 -9.11 -10.48
C ASP A 335 30.46 -10.21 -10.45
N GLY A 336 29.48 -10.17 -11.36
CA GLY A 336 28.38 -11.13 -11.42
C GLY A 336 27.30 -10.95 -10.35
N GLY A 337 27.29 -9.82 -9.64
CA GLY A 337 26.23 -9.43 -8.72
C GLY A 337 25.01 -8.84 -9.46
N VAL A 338 24.08 -8.29 -8.70
CA VAL A 338 22.84 -7.70 -9.21
C VAL A 338 22.82 -6.18 -9.04
N GLU A 339 22.02 -5.52 -9.83
CA GLU A 339 21.79 -4.08 -9.73
C GLU A 339 21.07 -3.71 -8.42
N GLU A 340 21.25 -2.48 -7.97
CA GLU A 340 20.72 -2.00 -6.70
C GLU A 340 20.04 -0.64 -6.85
N CYS A 341 18.85 -0.49 -6.28
CA CYS A 341 18.25 0.82 -6.12
C CYS A 341 18.93 1.57 -4.97
N ILE A 342 19.50 2.73 -5.28
CA ILE A 342 20.32 3.49 -4.34
C ILE A 342 19.77 4.87 -3.97
N ALA A 343 18.82 5.40 -4.72
CA ALA A 343 18.17 6.66 -4.39
C ALA A 343 16.76 6.74 -4.99
N THR A 344 15.88 7.47 -4.28
CA THR A 344 14.50 7.78 -4.71
C THR A 344 14.18 9.24 -4.35
N TYR A 345 13.76 10.03 -5.34
CA TYR A 345 13.27 11.38 -5.15
C TYR A 345 11.79 11.44 -5.55
N ARG A 346 10.91 11.83 -4.64
CA ARG A 346 9.46 11.83 -4.83
C ARG A 346 8.88 13.19 -4.47
N PHE A 347 8.32 13.90 -5.43
CA PHE A 347 7.94 15.30 -5.25
C PHE A 347 6.79 15.72 -6.20
N HIS A 348 6.27 16.94 -6.02
CA HIS A 348 5.34 17.61 -6.92
C HIS A 348 5.97 18.91 -7.43
N LEU A 349 6.22 19.01 -8.73
CA LEU A 349 6.73 20.20 -9.40
C LEU A 349 6.07 20.38 -10.77
N ASP A 350 6.21 21.55 -11.37
CA ASP A 350 5.85 21.76 -12.78
C ASP A 350 6.73 20.91 -13.70
N GLN A 351 6.24 20.53 -14.87
CA GLN A 351 6.88 19.53 -15.73
C GLN A 351 8.31 19.90 -16.17
N ASP A 352 8.53 21.16 -16.48
CA ASP A 352 9.86 21.65 -16.85
C ASP A 352 10.85 21.58 -15.68
N LEU A 353 10.44 22.01 -14.49
CA LEU A 353 11.22 21.88 -13.26
C LEU A 353 11.49 20.41 -12.92
N THR A 354 10.50 19.54 -13.12
CA THR A 354 10.61 18.09 -12.88
C THR A 354 11.71 17.46 -13.74
N VAL A 355 11.71 17.76 -15.04
CA VAL A 355 12.71 17.19 -15.96
C VAL A 355 14.11 17.76 -15.69
N TRP A 356 14.25 19.06 -15.41
CA TRP A 356 15.54 19.65 -15.00
C TRP A 356 16.04 19.08 -13.66
N ARG A 357 15.14 18.76 -12.73
CA ARG A 357 15.49 18.06 -11.48
C ARG A 357 16.06 16.66 -11.77
N ALA A 358 15.49 15.94 -12.73
CA ALA A 358 16.03 14.64 -13.13
C ALA A 358 17.41 14.75 -13.80
N VAL A 359 17.63 15.76 -14.62
CA VAL A 359 18.95 16.07 -15.20
C VAL A 359 19.97 16.36 -14.09
N GLN A 360 19.59 17.16 -13.10
CA GLN A 360 20.44 17.46 -11.93
C GLN A 360 20.83 16.19 -11.16
N VAL A 361 19.86 15.28 -10.92
CA VAL A 361 20.14 13.99 -10.25
C VAL A 361 21.07 13.14 -11.11
N ALA A 362 20.82 13.06 -12.42
CA ALA A 362 21.64 12.25 -13.32
C ALA A 362 23.08 12.78 -13.40
N GLU A 363 23.29 14.08 -13.43
CA GLU A 363 24.60 14.68 -13.40
C GLU A 363 25.30 14.40 -12.07
N TRP A 364 24.59 14.56 -10.95
CA TRP A 364 25.15 14.27 -9.62
C TRP A 364 25.59 12.81 -9.49
N PHE A 365 24.90 11.87 -10.12
CA PHE A 365 25.30 10.46 -10.24
C PHE A 365 26.24 10.20 -11.43
N CYS A 366 27.26 11.02 -11.57
CA CYS A 366 28.37 10.84 -12.52
C CYS A 366 27.91 10.78 -13.97
N HIS A 367 27.07 11.71 -14.38
CA HIS A 367 26.56 11.79 -15.76
C HIS A 367 25.80 10.53 -16.19
N ALA A 368 24.89 10.04 -15.34
CA ALA A 368 24.14 8.81 -15.51
C ALA A 368 23.27 8.81 -16.78
N LEU A 369 22.97 7.63 -17.33
CA LEU A 369 21.96 7.52 -18.38
C LEU A 369 20.59 7.94 -17.84
N LEU A 370 20.00 9.00 -18.41
CA LEU A 370 18.71 9.52 -18.01
C LEU A 370 17.59 9.04 -18.92
N ALA A 371 16.61 8.33 -18.36
CA ALA A 371 15.38 7.91 -19.03
C ALA A 371 14.18 8.68 -18.47
N VAL A 372 13.58 9.54 -19.27
CA VAL A 372 12.38 10.30 -18.90
C VAL A 372 11.16 9.63 -19.53
N GLU A 373 10.07 9.44 -18.77
CA GLU A 373 8.81 9.00 -19.34
C GLU A 373 8.23 10.08 -20.26
N ALA A 374 7.99 9.71 -21.52
CA ALA A 374 7.62 10.67 -22.56
C ALA A 374 6.10 10.88 -22.72
N ASN A 375 5.25 10.04 -22.07
CA ASN A 375 3.80 10.09 -22.29
C ASN A 375 3.14 11.36 -21.76
N SER A 376 3.60 11.83 -20.61
CA SER A 376 3.09 13.07 -19.99
C SER A 376 3.54 14.32 -20.72
N LEU A 377 4.53 14.16 -21.60
CA LEU A 377 5.07 15.23 -22.43
C LEU A 377 4.45 15.24 -23.84
N ASP A 378 3.59 14.27 -24.20
CA ASP A 378 2.98 14.13 -25.52
C ASP A 378 1.44 14.24 -25.43
N PRO A 379 0.85 15.45 -25.49
CA PRO A 379 -0.61 15.62 -25.37
C PRO A 379 -1.31 14.96 -26.56
N LYS A 380 -2.24 14.04 -26.26
CA LYS A 380 -3.07 13.39 -27.26
C LYS A 380 -3.86 14.42 -28.08
N GLY A 381 -3.49 14.61 -29.33
CA GLY A 381 -4.39 15.07 -30.38
C GLY A 381 -4.49 16.57 -30.64
N GLN A 382 -3.54 17.40 -30.26
CA GLN A 382 -3.40 18.72 -30.83
C GLN A 382 -2.05 18.83 -31.56
N GLU A 383 -2.08 19.12 -32.85
CA GLU A 383 -0.95 19.58 -33.64
C GLU A 383 -0.43 20.87 -33.01
N GLY A 384 0.67 20.79 -32.27
CA GLY A 384 1.29 21.95 -31.63
C GLY A 384 2.50 21.55 -30.79
N ASP A 385 3.58 21.51 -31.39
CA ASP A 385 4.99 21.88 -31.22
C ASP A 385 5.59 22.11 -29.81
N HIS A 386 4.86 21.90 -28.69
CA HIS A 386 5.37 22.28 -27.37
C HIS A 386 5.99 21.14 -26.53
N THR A 387 5.79 19.90 -26.89
CA THR A 387 6.16 18.75 -26.04
C THR A 387 7.50 18.11 -26.41
N LEU A 388 7.87 18.18 -27.65
CA LEU A 388 9.23 17.84 -28.12
C LEU A 388 10.26 18.83 -27.56
N THR A 389 9.82 20.05 -27.19
CA THR A 389 10.67 21.18 -26.79
C THR A 389 11.48 20.92 -25.52
N ILE A 390 10.92 20.26 -24.48
CA ILE A 390 11.66 20.10 -23.21
C ILE A 390 12.82 19.12 -23.37
N LEU A 391 12.58 17.94 -23.92
CA LEU A 391 13.66 16.95 -24.13
C LEU A 391 14.64 17.43 -25.23
N ASP A 392 14.15 18.16 -26.22
CA ASP A 392 15.00 18.76 -27.26
C ASP A 392 15.87 19.89 -26.71
N THR A 393 15.38 20.66 -25.75
CA THR A 393 16.19 21.66 -25.03
C THR A 393 17.23 20.99 -24.15
N ILE A 394 16.84 19.95 -23.44
CA ILE A 394 17.74 19.24 -22.51
C ILE A 394 18.88 18.55 -23.24
N LYS A 395 18.64 17.94 -24.41
CA LYS A 395 19.68 17.25 -25.17
C LYS A 395 20.83 18.19 -25.63
N GLU A 396 20.59 19.50 -25.68
CA GLU A 396 21.63 20.47 -25.98
C GLU A 396 22.62 20.68 -24.83
N HIS A 397 22.20 20.31 -23.61
CA HIS A 397 22.96 20.52 -22.35
C HIS A 397 23.31 19.22 -21.64
N TYR A 398 22.59 18.13 -21.93
CA TYR A 398 22.78 16.80 -21.34
C TYR A 398 22.67 15.74 -22.43
N ASP A 399 23.76 15.11 -22.82
CA ASP A 399 23.86 14.23 -23.98
C ASP A 399 23.58 12.75 -23.66
N ASN A 400 23.66 12.33 -22.38
CA ASN A 400 23.44 10.95 -21.96
C ASN A 400 21.95 10.64 -21.69
N LEU A 401 21.12 10.87 -22.72
CA LEU A 401 19.68 10.63 -22.71
C LEU A 401 19.32 9.31 -23.37
N PHE A 402 18.43 8.55 -22.72
CA PHE A 402 17.87 7.33 -23.29
C PHE A 402 17.07 7.63 -24.56
N SER A 403 17.41 6.92 -25.65
CA SER A 403 16.69 6.95 -26.92
C SER A 403 15.98 5.63 -27.16
N ARG A 404 14.68 5.70 -27.45
CA ARG A 404 13.85 4.55 -27.84
C ARG A 404 14.05 4.11 -29.29
N THR A 405 14.84 4.85 -30.09
CA THR A 405 15.18 4.45 -31.46
C THR A 405 16.25 3.37 -31.41
N ASP A 406 16.00 2.26 -32.09
CA ASP A 406 16.94 1.15 -32.18
C ASP A 406 18.30 1.62 -32.73
N PRO A 407 19.44 1.21 -32.13
CA PRO A 407 20.78 1.59 -32.60
C PRO A 407 21.04 1.28 -34.06
N VAL A 408 20.46 0.21 -34.61
CA VAL A 408 20.58 -0.12 -36.06
C VAL A 408 19.87 0.95 -36.89
N GLN A 409 18.67 1.35 -36.49
CA GLN A 409 17.91 2.40 -37.20
C GLN A 409 18.59 3.75 -37.11
N ILE A 410 19.29 4.05 -36.01
CA ILE A 410 20.11 5.28 -35.90
C ILE A 410 21.25 5.25 -36.91
N ARG A 411 21.92 4.10 -37.06
CA ARG A 411 22.98 3.92 -38.08
C ARG A 411 22.46 4.06 -39.52
N GLU A 412 21.20 3.72 -39.74
CA GLU A 412 20.49 3.88 -41.01
C GLU A 412 19.98 5.32 -41.24
N GLY A 413 20.32 6.28 -40.37
CA GLY A 413 19.98 7.69 -40.50
C GLY A 413 18.61 8.09 -39.96
N ARG A 414 17.93 7.23 -39.21
CA ARG A 414 16.71 7.64 -38.52
C ARG A 414 17.02 8.52 -37.30
N PRO A 415 16.21 9.57 -37.06
CA PRO A 415 16.42 10.44 -35.91
C PRO A 415 16.23 9.73 -34.60
N LYS A 416 17.01 10.11 -33.60
CA LYS A 416 16.83 9.65 -32.21
C LYS A 416 15.51 10.18 -31.66
N ARG A 417 14.72 9.29 -31.03
CA ARG A 417 13.52 9.65 -30.26
C ARG A 417 13.82 9.45 -28.78
N TYR A 418 14.00 10.55 -28.08
CA TYR A 418 14.35 10.52 -26.68
C TYR A 418 13.16 10.14 -25.77
N GLY A 419 13.48 9.66 -24.57
CA GLY A 419 12.54 9.27 -23.54
C GLY A 419 11.96 7.86 -23.71
N PHE A 420 11.41 7.33 -22.62
CA PHE A 420 10.73 6.04 -22.55
C PHE A 420 9.23 6.25 -22.83
N HIS A 421 8.64 5.44 -23.70
CA HIS A 421 7.21 5.55 -24.01
C HIS A 421 6.42 4.41 -23.38
N THR A 422 5.48 4.77 -22.49
CA THR A 422 4.61 3.83 -21.81
C THR A 422 3.27 3.73 -22.53
N ASN A 423 2.96 2.56 -23.05
CA ASN A 423 1.66 2.19 -23.60
C ASN A 423 1.23 0.82 -23.05
N ALA A 424 0.08 0.30 -23.44
CA ALA A 424 -0.42 -0.98 -22.92
C ALA A 424 0.57 -2.15 -23.12
N ALA A 425 1.25 -2.19 -24.26
CA ALA A 425 2.21 -3.25 -24.58
C ALA A 425 3.50 -3.09 -23.76
N SER A 426 4.10 -1.88 -23.70
CA SER A 426 5.30 -1.63 -22.90
C SER A 426 5.02 -1.78 -21.40
N LYS A 427 3.82 -1.38 -20.92
CA LYS A 427 3.41 -1.58 -19.52
C LYS A 427 3.34 -3.06 -19.16
N THR A 428 2.80 -3.90 -20.05
CA THR A 428 2.79 -5.37 -19.86
C THR A 428 4.21 -5.95 -19.85
N ASP A 429 5.11 -5.44 -20.69
CA ASP A 429 6.51 -5.86 -20.68
C ASP A 429 7.21 -5.45 -19.38
N LEU A 430 7.01 -4.22 -18.88
CA LEU A 430 7.53 -3.76 -17.59
C LEU A 430 7.09 -4.68 -16.44
N VAL A 431 5.79 -5.03 -16.38
CA VAL A 431 5.25 -5.96 -15.38
C VAL A 431 5.90 -7.34 -15.47
N THR A 432 6.05 -7.86 -16.69
CA THR A 432 6.66 -9.17 -16.92
C THR A 432 8.12 -9.20 -16.47
N GLN A 433 8.89 -8.15 -16.81
CA GLN A 433 10.28 -8.02 -16.41
C GLN A 433 10.44 -7.84 -14.90
N MET A 434 9.58 -7.04 -14.27
CA MET A 434 9.56 -6.88 -12.82
C MET A 434 9.26 -8.21 -12.12
N THR A 435 8.25 -8.97 -12.58
CA THR A 435 7.93 -10.30 -12.03
C THR A 435 9.13 -11.25 -12.07
N LYS A 436 9.87 -11.25 -13.18
CA LYS A 436 11.10 -12.07 -13.29
C LYS A 436 12.14 -11.62 -12.27
N ARG A 437 12.37 -10.31 -12.13
CA ARG A 437 13.36 -9.75 -11.20
C ARG A 437 13.02 -10.04 -9.73
N LEU A 438 11.74 -9.95 -9.38
CA LEU A 438 11.26 -10.30 -8.03
C LEU A 438 11.44 -11.79 -7.74
N ARG A 439 11.06 -12.67 -8.67
CA ARG A 439 11.15 -14.12 -8.52
C ARG A 439 12.59 -14.62 -8.37
N GLU A 440 13.51 -14.05 -9.16
CA GLU A 440 14.91 -14.50 -9.26
C GLU A 440 15.86 -13.62 -8.43
N ILE A 441 15.34 -12.62 -7.71
CA ILE A 441 16.11 -11.64 -6.92
C ILE A 441 17.24 -11.02 -7.78
N LEU A 442 16.87 -10.48 -8.96
CA LEU A 442 17.81 -9.91 -9.90
C LEU A 442 18.14 -8.44 -9.65
N TYR A 443 17.58 -7.85 -8.59
CA TYR A 443 17.95 -6.53 -8.10
C TYR A 443 17.72 -6.45 -6.59
N ILE A 444 18.35 -5.45 -5.96
CA ILE A 444 18.18 -5.16 -4.53
C ILE A 444 17.35 -3.89 -4.39
N GLU A 445 16.20 -4.01 -3.70
CA GLU A 445 15.38 -2.85 -3.34
C GLU A 445 15.72 -2.35 -1.93
N ARG A 446 16.01 -1.06 -1.82
CA ARG A 446 16.31 -0.41 -0.52
C ARG A 446 15.12 0.35 0.04
N ASP A 447 14.24 0.83 -0.81
CA ASP A 447 13.08 1.62 -0.44
C ASP A 447 11.88 0.72 -0.10
N LYS A 448 11.48 0.71 1.18
CA LYS A 448 10.28 -0.02 1.62
C LYS A 448 9.03 0.41 0.87
N ARG A 449 8.90 1.72 0.55
CA ARG A 449 7.75 2.28 -0.17
C ARG A 449 7.58 1.68 -1.56
N ALA A 450 8.70 1.39 -2.25
CA ALA A 450 8.67 0.72 -3.55
C ALA A 450 8.08 -0.70 -3.45
N LEU A 451 8.46 -1.47 -2.42
CA LEU A 451 7.88 -2.81 -2.21
C LEU A 451 6.40 -2.74 -1.85
N ASP A 452 5.99 -1.71 -1.10
CA ASP A 452 4.60 -1.50 -0.77
C ASP A 452 3.78 -1.18 -2.04
N GLU A 453 4.29 -0.35 -2.96
CA GLU A 453 3.65 -0.09 -4.27
C GLU A 453 3.60 -1.33 -5.17
N ILE A 454 4.64 -2.18 -5.16
CA ILE A 454 4.65 -3.46 -5.87
C ILE A 454 3.55 -4.40 -5.35
N GLU A 455 3.32 -4.43 -4.03
CA GLU A 455 2.32 -5.31 -3.42
C GLU A 455 0.88 -4.93 -3.78
N TRP A 456 0.59 -3.62 -3.92
CA TRP A 456 -0.75 -3.18 -4.30
C TRP A 456 -0.94 -2.90 -5.79
N TYR A 457 0.04 -3.28 -6.62
CA TYR A 457 -0.07 -3.20 -8.07
C TYR A 457 -0.83 -4.41 -8.62
N GLU A 458 -1.89 -4.18 -9.39
CA GLU A 458 -2.82 -5.23 -9.80
C GLU A 458 -3.21 -5.18 -11.28
N LEU A 459 -3.65 -6.32 -11.79
CA LEU A 459 -4.36 -6.41 -13.07
C LEU A 459 -5.84 -6.05 -12.82
N LYS A 460 -6.28 -4.93 -13.35
CA LYS A 460 -7.65 -4.43 -13.23
C LYS A 460 -8.64 -5.25 -14.07
N PRO A 461 -9.96 -5.18 -13.80
CA PRO A 461 -10.96 -5.92 -14.54
C PRO A 461 -11.02 -5.58 -16.03
N ASP A 462 -10.60 -4.38 -16.43
CA ASP A 462 -10.50 -3.92 -17.82
C ASP A 462 -9.26 -4.44 -18.56
N GLY A 463 -8.43 -5.23 -17.88
CA GLY A 463 -7.18 -5.78 -18.41
C GLY A 463 -5.98 -4.82 -18.34
N SER A 464 -6.13 -3.63 -17.79
CA SER A 464 -5.02 -2.69 -17.54
C SER A 464 -4.32 -3.04 -16.22
N TYR A 465 -3.05 -2.57 -16.10
CA TYR A 465 -2.31 -2.64 -14.84
C TYR A 465 -2.30 -1.29 -14.15
N GLY A 466 -2.34 -1.27 -12.83
CA GLY A 466 -2.22 -0.06 -12.02
C GLY A 466 -2.33 -0.34 -10.53
N ALA A 467 -2.11 0.66 -9.70
CA ALA A 467 -2.33 0.56 -8.27
C ALA A 467 -3.80 0.32 -7.94
N VAL A 468 -4.07 -0.33 -6.80
CA VAL A 468 -5.42 -0.43 -6.22
C VAL A 468 -5.98 0.98 -5.95
N GLU A 469 -7.30 1.10 -5.90
CA GLU A 469 -7.98 2.39 -5.69
C GLU A 469 -7.48 3.07 -4.39
N GLY A 470 -7.06 4.33 -4.51
CA GLY A 470 -6.56 5.13 -3.40
C GLY A 470 -5.07 4.95 -3.07
N LYS A 471 -4.34 4.19 -3.87
CA LYS A 471 -2.88 4.04 -3.78
C LYS A 471 -2.21 4.55 -5.06
N HIS A 472 -0.92 4.83 -4.96
CA HIS A 472 -0.07 5.30 -6.05
C HIS A 472 0.83 4.18 -6.56
N ASP A 473 1.27 4.28 -7.81
CA ASP A 473 2.23 3.37 -8.46
C ASP A 473 3.44 4.14 -9.07
N ASP A 474 3.69 5.34 -8.59
CA ASP A 474 4.68 6.26 -9.16
C ASP A 474 6.12 5.75 -8.95
N ILE A 475 6.44 5.28 -7.73
CA ILE A 475 7.75 4.67 -7.43
C ILE A 475 7.90 3.37 -8.21
N TYR A 476 6.85 2.55 -8.26
CA TYR A 476 6.85 1.32 -9.04
C TYR A 476 7.15 1.58 -10.52
N MET A 477 6.47 2.54 -11.14
CA MET A 477 6.64 2.87 -12.57
C MET A 477 8.04 3.39 -12.86
N SER A 478 8.51 4.38 -12.10
CA SER A 478 9.87 4.90 -12.21
C SER A 478 10.91 3.78 -12.06
N ARG A 479 10.71 2.87 -11.10
CA ARG A 479 11.60 1.72 -10.85
C ARG A 479 11.59 0.74 -12.02
N ALA A 480 10.41 0.39 -12.52
CA ALA A 480 10.26 -0.54 -13.64
C ALA A 480 10.91 0.01 -14.92
N ILE A 481 10.78 1.31 -15.18
CA ILE A 481 11.45 1.98 -16.31
C ILE A 481 12.98 1.92 -16.12
N ALA A 482 13.51 2.28 -14.94
CA ALA A 482 14.95 2.25 -14.66
C ALA A 482 15.56 0.86 -14.89
N LEU A 483 14.92 -0.17 -14.34
CA LEU A 483 15.35 -1.56 -14.48
C LEU A 483 15.24 -2.06 -15.92
N LYS A 484 14.20 -1.63 -16.66
CA LYS A 484 14.06 -1.97 -18.10
C LYS A 484 15.16 -1.33 -18.91
N VAL A 485 15.44 -0.07 -18.70
CA VAL A 485 16.53 0.66 -19.39
C VAL A 485 17.88 0.03 -19.07
N SER A 486 18.14 -0.30 -17.79
CA SER A 486 19.34 -1.03 -17.39
C SER A 486 19.54 -2.33 -18.16
N GLN A 487 18.46 -3.09 -18.41
CA GLN A 487 18.52 -4.32 -19.20
C GLN A 487 18.90 -4.10 -20.66
N LEU A 488 18.58 -2.93 -21.23
CA LEU A 488 18.88 -2.59 -22.61
C LEU A 488 20.30 -2.05 -22.81
N MET A 489 20.98 -1.70 -21.70
CA MET A 489 22.36 -1.22 -21.75
C MET A 489 23.35 -2.37 -21.82
N GLU A 490 24.55 -2.08 -22.32
CA GLU A 490 25.70 -2.96 -22.18
C GLU A 490 26.06 -3.16 -20.69
N LEU A 491 26.77 -4.23 -20.38
CA LEU A 491 27.24 -4.45 -19.00
C LEU A 491 28.21 -3.31 -18.60
N PRO A 492 28.17 -2.87 -17.35
CA PRO A 492 29.08 -1.84 -16.87
C PRO A 492 30.53 -2.34 -16.93
N VAL A 493 31.44 -1.47 -17.33
CA VAL A 493 32.86 -1.81 -17.50
C VAL A 493 33.73 -0.83 -16.72
N GLU A 494 34.66 -1.36 -15.93
CA GLU A 494 35.63 -0.53 -15.23
C GLU A 494 36.69 -0.01 -16.21
N LEU A 495 36.76 1.32 -16.32
CA LEU A 495 37.71 2.00 -17.21
C LEU A 495 39.09 2.07 -16.55
N ARG A 496 40.11 1.56 -17.21
CA ARG A 496 41.50 1.71 -16.77
C ARG A 496 41.91 3.18 -16.87
N THR A 497 42.41 3.71 -15.76
CA THR A 497 42.78 5.13 -15.62
C THR A 497 43.92 5.54 -16.55
N ASN A 498 43.60 6.28 -17.61
CA ASN A 498 44.58 7.09 -18.35
C ASN A 498 44.07 8.47 -18.80
N THR A 499 42.96 8.96 -18.29
CA THR A 499 42.45 10.31 -18.60
C THR A 499 41.84 10.98 -17.38
N THR A 500 42.29 12.20 -17.09
CA THR A 500 41.77 13.09 -16.06
C THR A 500 40.38 13.61 -16.45
N TYR A 501 39.35 13.26 -15.71
CA TYR A 501 38.08 13.98 -15.68
C TYR A 501 38.16 15.11 -14.65
N SER A 502 37.47 16.22 -14.92
CA SER A 502 37.34 17.33 -13.98
C SER A 502 36.65 16.88 -12.69
N ASP A 503 37.24 17.23 -11.57
CA ASP A 503 36.76 16.92 -10.23
C ASP A 503 35.32 17.46 -10.02
N VAL A 504 34.36 16.55 -9.92
CA VAL A 504 33.06 16.86 -9.32
C VAL A 504 33.31 16.87 -7.80
N SER A 505 33.54 18.04 -7.25
CA SER A 505 33.72 18.21 -5.82
C SER A 505 32.37 18.03 -5.11
N VAL A 506 32.22 16.90 -4.40
CA VAL A 506 31.14 16.74 -3.42
C VAL A 506 31.55 17.55 -2.18
N VAL A 507 31.06 18.77 -2.06
CA VAL A 507 31.27 19.60 -0.88
C VAL A 507 30.18 19.32 0.13
N PHE A 508 30.52 18.66 1.22
CA PHE A 508 29.69 18.63 2.41
C PHE A 508 29.93 19.92 3.20
N THR A 509 28.90 20.76 3.30
CA THR A 509 28.95 21.83 4.32
C THR A 509 28.54 21.22 5.64
N GLU A 510 29.51 21.16 6.59
CA GLU A 510 29.24 20.92 7.99
C GLU A 510 28.31 22.04 8.52
N ALA A 511 27.05 21.71 8.72
CA ALA A 511 26.15 22.54 9.50
C ALA A 511 25.52 21.66 10.56
N THR A 512 26.08 21.83 11.79
CA THR A 512 25.54 21.47 13.09
C THR A 512 25.46 19.99 13.45
N MET A 513 26.47 19.56 14.21
CA MET A 513 26.27 18.56 15.26
C MET A 513 25.30 19.08 16.33
#